data_723460261e84e018bf2162ec8f8340ca
#
_entry.id   723460261e84e018bf2162ec8f8340ca
#
_cell.length_a   1.000
_cell.length_b   1.000
_cell.length_c   1.000
_cell.angle_alpha   90.00
_cell.angle_beta   90.00
_cell.angle_gamma   90.00
#
_symmetry.space_group_name_H-M   'P 1'
#
loop_
_entity.id
_entity.type
_entity.pdbx_description
1 polymer ?
#
loop_
_entity_poly.entity_id
_entity_poly.type
_entity_poly.pdbx_seq_one_letter_code
_entity_poly.pdbx_strand_id
1 'polypeptide(L)'
;MKKHLTALLAALMIATALVTFVACDRKGVHTVATEWSHDETNHWHKCTDCDDIVFDSEPHTLTNINGKKTCTKCGYSTDYTTEENFNCWVQGRDNVLLTADNYTTHYKNMYYIDGVLERGIVGTESRNGNNYFDKHTQYATHPQTNEQTPVSETVSAIKLVQDGDVTRTKFFHRNKLLVGDGQTNKQGSYVQPNYAEQLLNFVPSQNHYLKYFVQGATFTELTQYAESVWNADDKFNFALARTSENSVTLTMTVTYVGTNTDSDDEYNYSGTDVITVTVEGDCVTTVTYTSDYNITYADESKNYTGKELSEFSFGYSFDKATYDEISVETDTTENRYKAIIRLYLNGYAVDVTSVPVGGKLTLDDVKAVFTDKQGTAHWLVVDNDEFVSQMQVYTDKEATTPFVELTAERDETICLYVQISAATDGNAWVINVTPSRGGTDELVVNIVQGCMHQQDGRLTYNPGNRMPGYTLVSVDGVATTTSDVMEFEPGTVHILIWTAA
;
A
#
# COMPACT_ATOMS: atom_id res chain seq x y z
N MET A 1 8.07 42.21 28.32
CA MET A 1 6.59 42.28 28.42
C MET A 1 5.92 40.92 28.71
N LYS A 2 6.37 39.73 28.16
CA LYS A 2 5.72 38.44 28.44
C LYS A 2 5.82 37.96 29.89
N LYS A 3 6.89 38.26 30.64
CA LYS A 3 7.09 37.83 32.03
C LYS A 3 6.19 38.53 33.06
N HIS A 4 5.70 39.70 32.74
CA HIS A 4 4.79 40.45 33.64
C HIS A 4 3.32 40.09 33.45
N LEU A 5 2.96 39.55 32.28
CA LEU A 5 1.59 39.10 32.00
C LEU A 5 1.27 37.79 32.74
N THR A 6 2.26 36.89 32.82
CA THR A 6 2.11 35.59 33.52
C THR A 6 1.99 35.80 35.04
N ALA A 7 2.72 36.76 35.61
CA ALA A 7 2.62 37.08 37.01
C ALA A 7 1.28 37.76 37.38
N LEU A 8 0.71 38.56 36.45
CA LEU A 8 -0.58 39.20 36.65
C LEU A 8 -1.75 38.20 36.61
N LEU A 9 -1.66 37.20 35.69
CA LEU A 9 -2.65 36.11 35.61
C LEU A 9 -2.59 35.17 36.84
N ALA A 10 -1.39 34.89 37.34
CA ALA A 10 -1.24 34.06 38.55
C ALA A 10 -1.76 34.84 39.81
N ALA A 11 -1.54 36.16 39.88
CA ALA A 11 -2.06 36.96 40.95
C ALA A 11 -3.60 37.14 40.91
N LEU A 12 -4.19 37.14 39.70
CA LEU A 12 -5.64 37.20 39.51
C LEU A 12 -6.32 35.85 39.91
N MET A 13 -5.68 34.73 39.65
CA MET A 13 -6.18 33.41 40.04
C MET A 13 -6.06 33.18 41.56
N ILE A 14 -5.06 33.76 42.23
CA ILE A 14 -4.94 33.73 43.70
C ILE A 14 -5.93 34.66 44.35
N ALA A 15 -6.29 35.78 43.71
CA ALA A 15 -7.26 36.73 44.23
C ALA A 15 -8.72 36.23 44.15
N THR A 16 -9.04 35.34 43.26
CA THR A 16 -10.37 34.70 43.15
C THR A 16 -10.53 33.52 44.13
N ALA A 17 -9.46 32.98 44.69
CA ALA A 17 -9.52 31.94 45.75
C ALA A 17 -9.83 32.52 47.16
N LEU A 18 -9.85 33.81 47.33
CA LEU A 18 -10.32 34.49 48.55
C LEU A 18 -11.81 34.86 48.41
N VAL A 19 -12.65 33.88 48.10
CA VAL A 19 -14.08 34.01 48.31
C VAL A 19 -14.35 34.02 49.81
N THR A 20 -14.56 35.19 50.30
CA THR A 20 -15.23 35.59 51.53
C THR A 20 -15.99 34.44 52.22
N PHE A 21 -15.39 33.95 53.31
CA PHE A 21 -16.18 33.32 54.37
C PHE A 21 -17.14 34.36 54.94
N VAL A 22 -18.34 34.43 54.43
CA VAL A 22 -19.42 35.06 55.15
C VAL A 22 -19.79 34.08 56.27
N ALA A 23 -19.24 34.35 57.43
CA ALA A 23 -19.61 33.62 58.61
C ALA A 23 -21.12 33.83 58.87
N CYS A 24 -21.92 32.83 58.68
CA CYS A 24 -23.24 32.74 59.31
C CYS A 24 -23.02 32.68 60.81
N ASP A 25 -23.38 33.77 61.49
CA ASP A 25 -23.25 33.93 62.95
C ASP A 25 -24.37 33.16 63.67
N ARG A 26 -24.49 31.86 63.36
CA ARG A 26 -25.29 30.88 64.14
C ARG A 26 -24.34 29.83 64.66
N LYS A 27 -24.18 29.83 65.97
CA LYS A 27 -23.52 28.76 66.74
C LYS A 27 -24.33 27.43 66.59
N GLY A 28 -24.22 26.78 65.45
CA GLY A 28 -24.81 25.48 65.17
C GLY A 28 -23.78 24.50 64.64
N VAL A 29 -23.88 23.27 65.04
CA VAL A 29 -23.15 22.19 64.41
C VAL A 29 -23.71 22.02 63.01
N HIS A 30 -22.92 22.36 62.01
CA HIS A 30 -23.33 22.20 60.59
C HIS A 30 -23.23 20.74 60.21
N THR A 31 -24.27 20.21 59.57
CA THR A 31 -24.28 18.84 59.04
C THR A 31 -23.83 18.85 57.58
N VAL A 32 -22.78 18.09 57.27
CA VAL A 32 -22.23 17.96 55.92
C VAL A 32 -23.02 16.92 55.13
N ALA A 33 -23.46 17.27 53.92
CA ALA A 33 -24.09 16.33 52.99
C ALA A 33 -23.09 15.24 52.60
N THR A 34 -23.57 14.00 52.50
CA THR A 34 -22.74 12.87 52.10
C THR A 34 -22.51 12.85 50.59
N GLU A 35 -23.38 13.53 49.81
CA GLU A 35 -23.29 13.62 48.37
C GLU A 35 -22.46 14.81 47.92
N TRP A 36 -21.65 14.60 46.90
CA TRP A 36 -20.89 15.67 46.27
C TRP A 36 -21.79 16.56 45.42
N SER A 37 -21.63 17.85 45.55
CA SER A 37 -22.13 18.89 44.63
C SER A 37 -20.96 19.38 43.81
N HIS A 38 -21.22 19.89 42.60
CA HIS A 38 -20.17 20.37 41.70
C HIS A 38 -20.66 21.49 40.77
N ASP A 39 -19.72 22.25 40.26
CA ASP A 39 -19.84 23.10 39.09
C ASP A 39 -18.85 22.60 38.00
N GLU A 40 -18.49 23.45 37.05
CA GLU A 40 -17.55 23.13 35.95
C GLU A 40 -16.08 23.02 36.42
N THR A 41 -15.74 23.57 37.58
CA THR A 41 -14.36 23.71 38.07
C THR A 41 -14.08 22.93 39.34
N ASN A 42 -15.03 22.90 40.25
CA ASN A 42 -14.85 22.36 41.60
C ASN A 42 -15.97 21.41 42.01
N HIS A 43 -15.69 20.61 43.00
CA HIS A 43 -16.69 19.85 43.74
C HIS A 43 -16.56 20.13 45.21
N TRP A 44 -17.69 19.95 45.97
CA TRP A 44 -17.79 20.24 47.40
C TRP A 44 -18.94 19.45 48.02
N HIS A 45 -18.95 19.38 49.34
CA HIS A 45 -20.12 18.96 50.08
C HIS A 45 -20.93 20.20 50.54
N LYS A 46 -22.23 20.15 50.38
CA LYS A 46 -23.15 21.21 50.87
C LYS A 46 -23.43 21.03 52.34
N CYS A 47 -23.75 22.13 53.00
CA CYS A 47 -24.38 22.07 54.31
C CYS A 47 -25.87 21.68 54.11
N THR A 48 -26.34 20.72 54.94
CA THR A 48 -27.75 20.31 54.94
C THR A 48 -28.68 21.27 55.69
N ASP A 49 -28.07 22.06 56.56
CA ASP A 49 -28.79 22.95 57.48
C ASP A 49 -28.77 24.43 57.05
N CYS A 50 -27.96 24.77 56.02
CA CYS A 50 -27.85 26.10 55.45
C CYS A 50 -27.35 26.06 54.01
N ASP A 51 -27.77 27.06 53.23
CA ASP A 51 -27.44 27.11 51.77
C ASP A 51 -26.11 27.78 51.46
N ASP A 52 -25.49 28.47 52.44
CA ASP A 52 -24.36 29.36 52.21
C ASP A 52 -22.99 28.75 52.56
N ILE A 53 -22.94 27.55 53.17
CA ILE A 53 -21.71 26.93 53.60
C ILE A 53 -21.42 25.68 52.75
N VAL A 54 -20.20 25.63 52.19
CA VAL A 54 -19.67 24.48 51.47
C VAL A 54 -18.45 23.94 52.23
N PHE A 55 -18.27 22.61 52.19
CA PHE A 55 -17.17 21.88 52.81
C PHE A 55 -16.34 21.17 51.74
N ASP A 56 -15.06 20.99 52.02
CA ASP A 56 -14.15 20.18 51.19
C ASP A 56 -14.13 20.62 49.71
N SER A 57 -14.28 21.94 49.47
CA SER A 57 -14.23 22.45 48.10
C SER A 57 -12.83 22.29 47.50
N GLU A 58 -12.75 21.55 46.43
CA GLU A 58 -11.51 21.28 45.69
C GLU A 58 -11.75 21.22 44.17
N PRO A 59 -10.72 21.48 43.37
CA PRO A 59 -10.82 21.32 41.90
C PRO A 59 -11.09 19.85 41.52
N HIS A 60 -11.75 19.66 40.36
CA HIS A 60 -11.92 18.31 39.82
C HIS A 60 -10.59 17.64 39.52
N THR A 61 -10.41 16.42 39.97
CA THR A 61 -9.38 15.52 39.49
C THR A 61 -10.03 14.63 38.41
N LEU A 62 -9.84 15.02 37.15
CA LEU A 62 -10.46 14.35 36.02
C LEU A 62 -9.61 13.18 35.54
N THR A 63 -10.25 12.02 35.38
CA THR A 63 -9.67 10.83 34.75
C THR A 63 -10.53 10.41 33.57
N ASN A 64 -9.98 9.66 32.64
CA ASN A 64 -10.79 9.11 31.55
C ASN A 64 -11.69 7.98 32.09
N ILE A 65 -12.99 8.11 31.86
CA ILE A 65 -13.97 7.04 32.09
C ILE A 65 -14.86 7.00 30.84
N ASN A 66 -14.76 5.92 30.08
CA ASN A 66 -15.54 5.70 28.86
C ASN A 66 -15.40 6.85 27.81
N GLY A 67 -14.19 7.35 27.61
CA GLY A 67 -13.91 8.39 26.62
C GLY A 67 -14.25 9.82 27.07
N LYS A 68 -14.63 10.03 28.33
CA LYS A 68 -14.91 11.36 28.92
C LYS A 68 -13.98 11.68 30.08
N LYS A 69 -13.65 12.95 30.26
CA LYS A 69 -12.96 13.44 31.47
C LYS A 69 -13.94 13.45 32.62
N THR A 70 -13.82 12.50 33.52
CA THR A 70 -14.77 12.32 34.63
C THR A 70 -14.09 12.43 36.00
N CYS A 71 -14.65 13.22 36.88
CA CYS A 71 -14.20 13.26 38.28
C CYS A 71 -14.73 12.05 39.04
N THR A 72 -13.82 11.23 39.57
CA THR A 72 -14.19 9.99 40.30
C THR A 72 -14.88 10.25 41.62
N LYS A 73 -14.76 11.48 42.17
CA LYS A 73 -15.40 11.88 43.46
C LYS A 73 -16.87 12.29 43.27
N CYS A 74 -17.13 13.19 42.31
CA CYS A 74 -18.46 13.80 42.20
C CYS A 74 -19.23 13.37 40.94
N GLY A 75 -18.58 12.63 40.03
CA GLY A 75 -19.22 12.21 38.75
C GLY A 75 -19.33 13.31 37.71
N TYR A 76 -18.83 14.52 37.97
CA TYR A 76 -18.77 15.57 36.91
C TYR A 76 -18.01 15.04 35.71
N SER A 77 -18.58 15.27 34.53
CA SER A 77 -18.01 14.74 33.30
C SER A 77 -18.03 15.79 32.19
N THR A 78 -16.94 15.90 31.44
CA THR A 78 -16.81 16.75 30.26
C THR A 78 -16.12 16.01 29.13
N ASP A 79 -16.40 16.41 27.92
CA ASP A 79 -15.77 15.82 26.74
C ASP A 79 -14.35 16.33 26.55
N TYR A 80 -13.51 15.55 25.85
CA TYR A 80 -12.24 16.07 25.34
C TYR A 80 -12.48 17.03 24.19
N THR A 81 -11.68 18.08 24.10
CA THR A 81 -11.71 18.97 22.94
C THR A 81 -11.20 18.25 21.68
N THR A 82 -11.56 18.77 20.52
CA THR A 82 -11.03 18.27 19.24
C THR A 82 -9.51 18.29 19.20
N GLU A 83 -8.88 19.36 19.73
CA GLU A 83 -7.42 19.47 19.79
C GLU A 83 -6.78 18.44 20.72
N GLU A 84 -7.34 18.18 21.90
CA GLU A 84 -6.84 17.15 22.82
C GLU A 84 -6.94 15.74 22.19
N ASN A 85 -8.03 15.47 21.48
CA ASN A 85 -8.21 14.22 20.78
C ASN A 85 -7.21 14.10 19.63
N PHE A 86 -7.03 15.17 18.86
CA PHE A 86 -6.12 15.19 17.73
C PHE A 86 -4.66 15.02 18.17
N ASN A 87 -4.23 15.70 19.23
CA ASN A 87 -2.88 15.55 19.76
C ASN A 87 -2.58 14.12 20.22
N CYS A 88 -3.53 13.46 20.86
CA CYS A 88 -3.40 12.05 21.22
C CYS A 88 -3.29 11.15 19.98
N TRP A 89 -4.11 11.42 18.95
CA TRP A 89 -4.12 10.67 17.73
C TRP A 89 -2.82 10.86 16.90
N VAL A 90 -2.33 12.11 16.78
CA VAL A 90 -1.07 12.44 16.08
C VAL A 90 0.13 11.75 16.71
N GLN A 91 0.20 11.71 18.05
CA GLN A 91 1.31 11.06 18.71
C GLN A 91 1.43 9.58 18.31
N GLY A 92 0.32 8.84 18.28
CA GLY A 92 0.33 7.45 17.84
C GLY A 92 0.59 7.31 16.34
N ARG A 93 0.03 8.19 15.50
CA ARG A 93 0.33 8.25 14.07
C ARG A 93 1.83 8.41 13.81
N ASP A 94 2.45 9.39 14.42
CA ASP A 94 3.86 9.74 14.16
C ASP A 94 4.82 8.64 14.64
N ASN A 95 4.52 7.98 15.74
CA ASN A 95 5.33 6.85 16.22
C ASN A 95 5.36 5.69 15.23
N VAL A 96 4.24 5.36 14.62
CA VAL A 96 4.13 4.25 13.65
C VAL A 96 4.78 4.57 12.33
N LEU A 97 4.62 5.80 11.84
CA LEU A 97 5.17 6.22 10.56
C LEU A 97 6.69 6.22 10.54
N LEU A 98 7.34 6.33 11.70
CA LEU A 98 8.78 6.55 11.80
C LEU A 98 9.61 5.31 12.20
N THR A 99 9.01 4.24 12.77
CA THR A 99 9.82 3.26 13.51
C THR A 99 9.51 1.77 13.32
N ALA A 100 8.54 1.37 12.50
CA ALA A 100 8.07 0.00 12.54
C ALA A 100 8.91 -0.99 11.72
N ASP A 101 10.06 -1.38 12.27
CA ASP A 101 10.83 -2.54 11.81
C ASP A 101 10.38 -3.88 12.44
N ASN A 102 9.40 -3.84 13.35
CA ASN A 102 8.93 -5.01 14.10
C ASN A 102 7.41 -4.92 14.28
N TYR A 103 6.67 -5.60 13.40
CA TYR A 103 5.22 -5.56 13.40
C TYR A 103 4.58 -6.84 12.88
N THR A 104 3.31 -7.01 13.17
CA THR A 104 2.39 -7.96 12.55
C THR A 104 1.12 -7.23 12.15
N THR A 105 0.70 -7.39 10.91
CA THR A 105 -0.55 -6.86 10.38
C THR A 105 -1.47 -8.01 10.00
N HIS A 106 -2.67 -8.04 10.56
CA HIS A 106 -3.74 -8.88 10.05
C HIS A 106 -4.60 -8.01 9.12
N TYR A 107 -4.90 -8.54 7.95
CA TYR A 107 -5.64 -7.79 6.96
C TYR A 107 -6.73 -8.61 6.29
N LYS A 108 -7.77 -7.91 5.86
CA LYS A 108 -8.89 -8.44 5.09
C LYS A 108 -9.30 -7.41 4.06
N ASN A 109 -9.33 -7.81 2.80
CA ASN A 109 -9.79 -6.99 1.68
C ASN A 109 -10.86 -7.76 0.93
N MET A 110 -12.07 -7.20 0.82
CA MET A 110 -13.22 -7.83 0.17
C MET A 110 -13.82 -6.86 -0.84
N TYR A 111 -14.08 -7.37 -2.03
CA TYR A 111 -14.66 -6.61 -3.12
C TYR A 111 -15.92 -7.30 -3.64
N TYR A 112 -17.03 -6.59 -3.67
CA TYR A 112 -18.33 -7.09 -4.05
C TYR A 112 -18.89 -6.32 -5.25
N ILE A 113 -19.58 -7.01 -6.15
CA ILE A 113 -20.41 -6.44 -7.21
C ILE A 113 -21.81 -6.99 -7.03
N ASP A 114 -22.81 -6.10 -6.97
CA ASP A 114 -24.22 -6.43 -6.76
C ASP A 114 -24.45 -7.37 -5.58
N GLY A 115 -23.66 -7.17 -4.51
CA GLY A 115 -23.71 -7.95 -3.29
C GLY A 115 -23.01 -9.33 -3.37
N VAL A 116 -22.45 -9.69 -4.52
CA VAL A 116 -21.69 -10.94 -4.73
C VAL A 116 -20.21 -10.68 -4.52
N LEU A 117 -19.53 -11.52 -3.74
CA LEU A 117 -18.08 -11.42 -3.55
C LEU A 117 -17.35 -11.82 -4.84
N GLU A 118 -16.76 -10.85 -5.51
CA GLU A 118 -15.92 -11.07 -6.69
C GLU A 118 -14.52 -11.57 -6.31
N ARG A 119 -13.93 -10.94 -5.32
CA ARG A 119 -12.62 -11.33 -4.78
C ARG A 119 -12.48 -10.93 -3.32
N GLY A 120 -11.81 -11.76 -2.55
CA GLY A 120 -11.49 -11.50 -1.17
C GLY A 120 -10.09 -12.00 -0.84
N ILE A 121 -9.40 -11.30 0.04
CA ILE A 121 -8.10 -11.72 0.58
C ILE A 121 -8.13 -11.51 2.09
N VAL A 122 -7.77 -12.55 2.84
CA VAL A 122 -7.58 -12.48 4.29
C VAL A 122 -6.19 -13.01 4.61
N GLY A 123 -5.40 -12.24 5.33
CA GLY A 123 -4.02 -12.62 5.56
C GLY A 123 -3.38 -12.02 6.81
N THR A 124 -2.15 -12.43 7.00
CA THR A 124 -1.26 -11.92 8.03
C THR A 124 0.11 -11.66 7.40
N GLU A 125 0.60 -10.47 7.61
CA GLU A 125 1.94 -10.04 7.25
C GLU A 125 2.70 -9.73 8.54
N SER A 126 3.98 -10.12 8.62
CA SER A 126 4.80 -9.82 9.79
C SER A 126 6.26 -9.61 9.42
N ARG A 127 6.91 -8.69 10.12
CA ARG A 127 8.31 -8.30 9.86
C ARG A 127 9.08 -8.10 11.16
N ASN A 128 10.35 -8.49 11.13
CA ASN A 128 11.36 -8.11 12.12
C ASN A 128 12.72 -7.95 11.42
N GLY A 129 13.10 -6.69 11.13
CA GLY A 129 14.28 -6.40 10.34
C GLY A 129 14.23 -7.09 8.97
N ASN A 130 15.17 -8.01 8.73
CA ASN A 130 15.25 -8.77 7.47
C ASN A 130 14.39 -10.05 7.45
N ASN A 131 13.71 -10.38 8.54
CA ASN A 131 12.76 -11.49 8.56
C ASN A 131 11.38 -10.96 8.20
N TYR A 132 10.71 -11.64 7.29
CA TYR A 132 9.41 -11.24 6.77
C TYR A 132 8.59 -12.46 6.39
N PHE A 133 7.29 -12.41 6.58
CA PHE A 133 6.35 -13.28 5.89
C PHE A 133 5.04 -12.56 5.59
N ASP A 134 4.37 -13.01 4.55
CA ASP A 134 2.97 -12.78 4.23
C ASP A 134 2.30 -14.13 3.97
N LYS A 135 1.21 -14.38 4.67
CA LYS A 135 0.38 -15.56 4.48
C LYS A 135 -1.05 -15.12 4.31
N HIS A 136 -1.65 -15.44 3.16
CA HIS A 136 -3.03 -15.07 2.91
C HIS A 136 -3.82 -16.15 2.17
N THR A 137 -5.14 -16.09 2.35
CA THR A 137 -6.11 -16.91 1.64
C THR A 137 -6.95 -16.00 0.77
N GLN A 138 -7.10 -16.39 -0.49
CA GLN A 138 -8.01 -15.73 -1.43
C GLN A 138 -9.37 -16.41 -1.39
N TYR A 139 -10.40 -15.60 -1.51
CA TYR A 139 -11.81 -16.02 -1.50
C TYR A 139 -12.52 -15.55 -2.77
N ALA A 140 -13.49 -16.33 -3.22
CA ALA A 140 -14.43 -15.96 -4.26
C ALA A 140 -15.80 -16.55 -3.93
N THR A 141 -16.84 -16.09 -4.61
CA THR A 141 -18.18 -16.69 -4.50
C THR A 141 -18.23 -17.96 -5.35
N HIS A 142 -18.68 -19.05 -4.75
CA HIS A 142 -18.85 -20.30 -5.45
C HIS A 142 -20.04 -20.18 -6.44
N PRO A 143 -19.85 -20.45 -7.74
CA PRO A 143 -20.85 -20.12 -8.77
C PRO A 143 -22.17 -20.89 -8.65
N GLN A 144 -22.18 -22.02 -7.92
CA GLN A 144 -23.37 -22.86 -7.77
C GLN A 144 -24.07 -22.71 -6.42
N THR A 145 -23.31 -22.46 -5.33
CA THR A 145 -23.88 -22.35 -3.97
C THR A 145 -24.04 -20.93 -3.49
N ASN A 146 -23.43 -19.96 -4.18
CA ASN A 146 -23.36 -18.55 -3.79
C ASN A 146 -22.69 -18.31 -2.43
N GLU A 147 -21.90 -19.27 -1.97
CA GLU A 147 -21.14 -19.19 -0.71
C GLU A 147 -19.74 -18.65 -0.94
N GLN A 148 -19.22 -17.89 0.03
CA GLN A 148 -17.84 -17.45 0.03
C GLN A 148 -16.92 -18.64 0.29
N THR A 149 -16.07 -18.98 -0.68
CA THR A 149 -15.23 -20.17 -0.63
C THR A 149 -13.75 -19.77 -0.77
N PRO A 150 -12.84 -20.33 0.02
CA PRO A 150 -11.42 -20.14 -0.17
C PRO A 150 -10.98 -20.83 -1.46
N VAL A 151 -10.30 -20.06 -2.35
CA VAL A 151 -9.86 -20.57 -3.67
C VAL A 151 -8.38 -20.85 -3.75
N SER A 152 -7.56 -20.10 -3.01
CA SER A 152 -6.11 -20.36 -2.93
C SER A 152 -5.52 -19.87 -1.60
N GLU A 153 -4.40 -20.46 -1.22
CA GLU A 153 -3.55 -20.02 -0.11
C GLU A 153 -2.18 -19.63 -0.67
N THR A 154 -1.70 -18.44 -0.34
CA THR A 154 -0.37 -17.97 -0.70
C THR A 154 0.45 -17.74 0.57
N VAL A 155 1.71 -18.15 0.53
CA VAL A 155 2.69 -17.91 1.57
C VAL A 155 3.96 -17.38 0.92
N SER A 156 4.39 -16.21 1.35
CA SER A 156 5.68 -15.59 0.97
C SER A 156 6.50 -15.36 2.22
N ALA A 157 7.79 -15.66 2.19
CA ALA A 157 8.67 -15.40 3.33
C ALA A 157 10.09 -15.05 2.89
N ILE A 158 10.75 -14.18 3.66
CA ILE A 158 12.18 -13.91 3.58
C ILE A 158 12.79 -14.54 4.83
N LYS A 159 13.71 -15.45 4.64
CA LYS A 159 14.41 -16.15 5.72
C LYS A 159 15.92 -15.99 5.59
N LEU A 160 16.57 -15.70 6.70
CA LEU A 160 18.01 -15.83 6.82
C LEU A 160 18.35 -17.31 7.04
N VAL A 161 19.08 -17.90 6.14
CA VAL A 161 19.49 -19.31 6.21
C VAL A 161 21.00 -19.40 6.31
N GLN A 162 21.50 -20.14 7.30
CA GLN A 162 22.92 -20.42 7.44
C GLN A 162 23.31 -21.50 6.41
N ASP A 163 24.27 -21.18 5.54
CA ASP A 163 24.80 -22.09 4.52
C ASP A 163 26.35 -22.16 4.71
N GLY A 164 26.78 -23.14 5.49
CA GLY A 164 28.14 -23.19 5.99
C GLY A 164 28.44 -21.98 6.88
N ASP A 165 29.52 -21.24 6.56
CA ASP A 165 29.93 -20.02 7.29
C ASP A 165 29.24 -18.74 6.76
N VAL A 166 28.37 -18.85 5.76
CA VAL A 166 27.73 -17.69 5.12
C VAL A 166 26.24 -17.65 5.45
N THR A 167 25.76 -16.52 5.97
CA THR A 167 24.35 -16.25 6.13
C THR A 167 23.79 -15.71 4.81
N ARG A 168 22.78 -16.37 4.26
CA ARG A 168 22.11 -15.98 3.02
C ARG A 168 20.65 -15.64 3.26
N THR A 169 20.18 -14.61 2.61
CA THR A 169 18.75 -14.29 2.57
C THR A 169 18.08 -15.16 1.51
N LYS A 170 17.08 -15.91 1.89
CA LYS A 170 16.26 -16.71 0.96
C LYS A 170 14.83 -16.18 0.94
N PHE A 171 14.31 -16.01 -0.26
CA PHE A 171 12.91 -15.76 -0.51
C PHE A 171 12.18 -17.07 -0.79
N PHE A 172 11.04 -17.25 -0.13
CA PHE A 172 10.16 -18.40 -0.31
C PHE A 172 8.80 -17.90 -0.77
N HIS A 173 8.23 -18.55 -1.77
CA HIS A 173 6.87 -18.30 -2.24
C HIS A 173 6.18 -19.61 -2.59
N ARG A 174 4.98 -19.81 -2.07
CA ARG A 174 4.13 -20.95 -2.37
C ARG A 174 2.70 -20.47 -2.59
N ASN A 175 2.10 -20.88 -3.68
CA ASN A 175 0.67 -20.74 -3.93
C ASN A 175 0.05 -22.16 -4.03
N LYS A 176 -1.02 -22.39 -3.28
CA LYS A 176 -1.77 -23.63 -3.25
C LYS A 176 -3.21 -23.37 -3.67
N LEU A 177 -3.67 -23.97 -4.75
CA LEU A 177 -5.08 -23.97 -5.12
C LEU A 177 -5.87 -24.85 -4.15
N LEU A 178 -7.02 -24.34 -3.67
CA LEU A 178 -7.90 -25.02 -2.72
C LEU A 178 -9.17 -25.54 -3.41
N VAL A 179 -9.44 -25.09 -4.66
CA VAL A 179 -10.55 -25.53 -5.53
C VAL A 179 -9.99 -26.31 -6.71
N GLY A 180 -10.68 -27.36 -7.11
CA GLY A 180 -10.25 -28.27 -8.17
C GLY A 180 -9.57 -29.53 -7.63
N ASP A 181 -8.67 -30.12 -8.40
CA ASP A 181 -7.97 -31.37 -8.05
C ASP A 181 -6.85 -31.21 -6.99
N GLY A 182 -6.77 -30.03 -6.36
CA GLY A 182 -5.82 -29.75 -5.29
C GLY A 182 -4.37 -29.68 -5.73
N GLN A 183 -4.11 -29.44 -7.02
CA GLN A 183 -2.75 -29.25 -7.51
C GLN A 183 -2.08 -28.06 -6.85
N THR A 184 -1.00 -28.32 -6.15
CA THR A 184 -0.12 -27.28 -5.62
C THR A 184 0.76 -26.82 -6.77
N ASN A 185 0.53 -25.61 -7.28
CA ASN A 185 1.52 -24.96 -8.13
C ASN A 185 2.70 -24.59 -7.25
N LYS A 186 3.68 -25.46 -7.20
CA LYS A 186 4.98 -25.18 -6.59
C LYS A 186 5.72 -24.21 -7.49
N GLN A 187 5.49 -22.92 -7.30
CA GLN A 187 6.48 -21.97 -7.73
C GLN A 187 7.64 -22.03 -6.74
N GLY A 188 8.79 -22.46 -7.24
CA GLY A 188 9.96 -22.73 -6.42
C GLY A 188 10.45 -21.54 -5.64
N SER A 189 11.20 -21.80 -4.57
CA SER A 189 11.96 -20.75 -3.87
C SER A 189 13.02 -20.19 -4.83
N TYR A 190 12.92 -18.92 -5.17
CA TYR A 190 13.95 -18.25 -5.94
C TYR A 190 14.52 -17.08 -5.15
N VAL A 191 15.82 -16.89 -5.30
CA VAL A 191 16.51 -15.74 -4.74
C VAL A 191 16.39 -14.62 -5.76
N GLN A 192 15.48 -13.68 -5.50
CA GLN A 192 15.50 -12.40 -6.20
C GLN A 192 16.07 -11.35 -5.22
N PRO A 193 17.31 -10.92 -5.36
CA PRO A 193 17.91 -9.94 -4.45
C PRO A 193 17.09 -8.65 -4.37
N ASN A 194 16.60 -8.17 -5.50
CA ASN A 194 15.86 -6.91 -5.60
C ASN A 194 14.42 -7.02 -5.07
N TYR A 195 13.80 -8.19 -5.12
CA TYR A 195 12.44 -8.38 -4.61
C TYR A 195 12.41 -8.42 -3.08
N ALA A 196 13.45 -9.02 -2.48
CA ALA A 196 13.62 -8.99 -1.03
C ALA A 196 13.77 -7.55 -0.51
N GLU A 197 14.53 -6.70 -1.20
CA GLU A 197 14.66 -5.28 -0.85
C GLU A 197 13.33 -4.53 -1.00
N GLN A 198 12.56 -4.79 -2.05
CA GLN A 198 11.25 -4.18 -2.25
C GLN A 198 10.26 -4.56 -1.14
N LEU A 199 10.22 -5.83 -0.74
CA LEU A 199 9.37 -6.27 0.37
C LEU A 199 9.85 -5.71 1.71
N LEU A 200 11.17 -5.59 1.91
CA LEU A 200 11.74 -5.01 3.13
C LEU A 200 11.51 -3.50 3.25
N ASN A 201 11.19 -2.82 2.16
CA ASN A 201 10.82 -1.41 2.16
C ASN A 201 9.34 -1.16 2.41
N PHE A 202 8.50 -2.21 2.41
CA PHE A 202 7.10 -2.09 2.77
C PHE A 202 6.98 -1.94 4.29
N VAL A 203 6.57 -0.78 4.74
CA VAL A 203 6.32 -0.46 6.15
C VAL A 203 4.84 -0.16 6.35
N PRO A 204 4.27 -0.34 7.56
CA PRO A 204 2.86 -0.03 7.83
C PRO A 204 2.44 1.38 7.41
N SER A 205 3.39 2.34 7.44
CA SER A 205 3.20 3.70 6.94
C SER A 205 2.86 3.79 5.44
N GLN A 206 3.17 2.77 4.66
CA GLN A 206 2.83 2.68 3.24
C GLN A 206 1.45 2.05 2.99
N ASN A 207 0.70 1.75 4.06
CA ASN A 207 -0.69 1.37 3.92
C ASN A 207 -1.40 2.42 3.06
N HIS A 208 -2.06 1.96 1.98
CA HIS A 208 -2.64 2.83 0.96
C HIS A 208 -3.59 3.89 1.54
N TYR A 209 -4.29 3.55 2.60
CA TYR A 209 -5.27 4.43 3.23
C TYR A 209 -4.64 5.39 4.24
N LEU A 210 -3.51 5.03 4.86
CA LEU A 210 -2.81 5.92 5.78
C LEU A 210 -2.19 7.14 5.07
N LYS A 211 -1.91 7.05 3.78
CA LYS A 211 -1.32 8.17 3.00
C LYS A 211 -2.11 9.49 3.12
N TYR A 212 -3.41 9.42 3.33
CA TYR A 212 -4.28 10.58 3.48
C TYR A 212 -4.15 11.28 4.84
N PHE A 213 -3.45 10.66 5.79
CA PHE A 213 -3.33 11.12 7.16
C PHE A 213 -1.88 11.39 7.59
N VAL A 214 -0.93 11.36 6.66
CA VAL A 214 0.50 11.48 6.99
C VAL A 214 0.96 12.91 7.25
N GLN A 215 0.21 13.92 6.86
CA GLN A 215 0.57 15.32 7.01
C GLN A 215 -0.42 16.08 7.90
N GLY A 216 0.06 17.16 8.49
CA GLY A 216 -0.70 18.04 9.36
C GLY A 216 -0.30 17.91 10.83
N ALA A 217 0.15 19.00 11.42
CA ALA A 217 0.44 19.13 12.85
C ALA A 217 -0.80 19.54 13.66
N THR A 218 -1.84 20.02 12.98
CA THR A 218 -3.14 20.38 13.55
C THR A 218 -4.25 19.64 12.81
N PHE A 219 -5.42 19.51 13.45
CA PHE A 219 -6.58 18.89 12.82
C PHE A 219 -7.00 19.62 11.53
N THR A 220 -6.91 20.95 11.53
CA THR A 220 -7.21 21.77 10.35
C THR A 220 -6.25 21.52 9.20
N GLU A 221 -4.94 21.42 9.47
CA GLU A 221 -3.94 21.12 8.43
C GLU A 221 -4.12 19.73 7.85
N LEU A 222 -4.42 18.72 8.69
CA LEU A 222 -4.69 17.36 8.23
C LEU A 222 -5.92 17.34 7.31
N THR A 223 -7.01 17.99 7.69
CA THR A 223 -8.22 18.04 6.86
C THR A 223 -7.96 18.74 5.53
N GLN A 224 -7.25 19.86 5.52
CA GLN A 224 -6.86 20.57 4.30
C GLN A 224 -5.95 19.72 3.41
N TYR A 225 -5.02 18.98 3.98
CA TYR A 225 -4.17 18.08 3.21
C TYR A 225 -4.99 16.94 2.57
N ALA A 226 -5.83 16.28 3.35
CA ALA A 226 -6.68 15.21 2.84
C ALA A 226 -7.59 15.71 1.70
N GLU A 227 -8.21 16.86 1.85
CA GLU A 227 -9.02 17.51 0.80
C GLU A 227 -8.20 17.85 -0.46
N SER A 228 -6.92 18.18 -0.32
CA SER A 228 -6.04 18.54 -1.45
C SER A 228 -5.65 17.35 -2.33
N VAL A 229 -5.71 16.12 -1.82
CA VAL A 229 -5.33 14.91 -2.56
C VAL A 229 -6.51 14.18 -3.22
N TRP A 230 -7.73 14.68 -3.04
CA TRP A 230 -8.95 14.23 -3.67
C TRP A 230 -9.47 15.28 -4.68
N ASN A 231 -10.54 14.95 -5.42
CA ASN A 231 -11.11 15.90 -6.37
C ASN A 231 -11.81 17.05 -5.67
N ALA A 232 -11.76 18.23 -6.28
CA ALA A 232 -12.31 19.47 -5.69
C ALA A 232 -13.84 19.45 -5.48
N ASP A 233 -14.56 18.58 -6.18
CA ASP A 233 -16.02 18.47 -6.11
C ASP A 233 -16.50 17.48 -5.04
N ASP A 234 -15.58 16.73 -4.42
CA ASP A 234 -15.90 15.76 -3.39
C ASP A 234 -16.25 16.45 -2.06
N LYS A 235 -17.17 15.85 -1.31
CA LYS A 235 -17.58 16.35 0.01
C LYS A 235 -16.92 15.53 1.11
N PHE A 236 -16.27 16.23 2.02
CA PHE A 236 -15.54 15.67 3.14
C PHE A 236 -16.23 15.90 4.47
N ASN A 237 -16.19 14.90 5.33
CA ASN A 237 -16.55 15.00 6.72
C ASN A 237 -15.50 14.28 7.57
N PHE A 238 -15.02 14.95 8.60
CA PHE A 238 -14.03 14.42 9.53
C PHE A 238 -14.61 14.37 10.93
N ALA A 239 -14.40 13.28 11.64
CA ALA A 239 -14.82 13.07 13.02
C ALA A 239 -13.70 12.46 13.85
N LEU A 240 -13.51 12.98 15.06
CA LEU A 240 -12.63 12.42 16.08
C LEU A 240 -13.46 11.91 17.25
N ALA A 241 -13.29 10.66 17.60
CA ALA A 241 -13.94 10.03 18.73
C ALA A 241 -12.90 9.40 19.66
N ARG A 242 -13.01 9.66 20.96
CA ARG A 242 -12.19 9.03 21.99
C ARG A 242 -13.02 7.98 22.72
N THR A 243 -12.52 6.75 22.76
CA THR A 243 -13.20 5.62 23.42
C THR A 243 -12.60 5.26 24.76
N SER A 244 -11.32 5.58 24.99
CA SER A 244 -10.62 5.38 26.25
C SER A 244 -9.60 6.49 26.49
N GLU A 245 -8.87 6.45 27.59
CA GLU A 245 -7.82 7.42 27.92
C GLU A 245 -6.80 7.56 26.80
N ASN A 246 -6.41 6.43 26.21
CA ASN A 246 -5.34 6.35 25.22
C ASN A 246 -5.84 5.86 23.84
N SER A 247 -7.15 5.86 23.60
CA SER A 247 -7.69 5.41 22.33
C SER A 247 -8.51 6.50 21.65
N VAL A 248 -8.06 6.91 20.46
CA VAL A 248 -8.73 7.92 19.63
C VAL A 248 -8.86 7.39 18.20
N THR A 249 -10.05 7.54 17.67
CA THR A 249 -10.39 7.16 16.29
C THR A 249 -10.66 8.40 15.46
N LEU A 250 -9.97 8.54 14.34
CA LEU A 250 -10.26 9.52 13.30
C LEU A 250 -11.02 8.82 12.17
N THR A 251 -12.15 9.39 11.79
CA THR A 251 -12.95 8.94 10.64
C THR A 251 -13.00 10.05 9.60
N MET A 252 -12.67 9.71 8.36
CA MET A 252 -12.88 10.55 7.18
C MET A 252 -13.97 9.92 6.34
N THR A 253 -14.97 10.68 5.97
CA THR A 253 -16.02 10.27 5.03
C THR A 253 -15.93 11.16 3.81
N VAL A 254 -15.86 10.56 2.63
CA VAL A 254 -15.81 11.25 1.34
C VAL A 254 -17.02 10.82 0.52
N THR A 255 -17.83 11.78 0.08
CA THR A 255 -18.93 11.52 -0.84
C THR A 255 -18.62 12.15 -2.19
N TYR A 256 -18.67 11.36 -3.22
CA TYR A 256 -18.28 11.75 -4.56
C TYR A 256 -19.36 11.42 -5.60
N VAL A 257 -19.36 12.20 -6.69
CA VAL A 257 -20.18 11.99 -7.86
C VAL A 257 -19.42 12.50 -9.08
N GLY A 258 -19.48 11.78 -10.19
CA GLY A 258 -18.80 12.20 -11.41
C GLY A 258 -19.25 11.41 -12.63
N THR A 259 -18.65 11.77 -13.76
CA THR A 259 -18.82 11.08 -15.04
C THR A 259 -17.46 10.71 -15.57
N ASN A 260 -17.27 9.46 -15.98
CA ASN A 260 -16.09 9.03 -16.71
C ASN A 260 -16.38 9.09 -18.21
N THR A 261 -15.62 9.93 -18.91
CA THR A 261 -15.71 10.12 -20.38
C THR A 261 -14.49 9.59 -21.12
N ASP A 262 -13.50 9.05 -20.40
CA ASP A 262 -12.21 8.61 -20.97
C ASP A 262 -12.23 7.16 -21.47
N SER A 263 -13.34 6.46 -21.29
CA SER A 263 -13.53 5.08 -21.77
C SER A 263 -14.43 5.02 -22.98
N ASP A 264 -14.34 3.94 -23.76
CA ASP A 264 -15.24 3.67 -24.90
C ASP A 264 -16.72 3.61 -24.49
N ASP A 265 -16.97 3.32 -23.21
CA ASP A 265 -18.30 3.36 -22.58
C ASP A 265 -18.31 4.49 -21.52
N GLU A 266 -19.02 5.59 -21.81
CA GLU A 266 -19.26 6.66 -20.83
C GLU A 266 -20.16 6.16 -19.71
N TYR A 267 -19.79 6.46 -18.44
CA TYR A 267 -20.59 6.10 -17.28
C TYR A 267 -20.56 7.17 -16.19
N ASN A 268 -21.64 7.26 -15.43
CA ASN A 268 -21.70 8.05 -14.22
C ASN A 268 -21.35 7.17 -13.01
N TYR A 269 -20.67 7.77 -12.04
CA TYR A 269 -20.35 7.12 -10.79
C TYR A 269 -20.75 8.00 -9.60
N SER A 270 -21.16 7.37 -8.53
CA SER A 270 -21.39 8.04 -7.25
C SER A 270 -21.12 7.08 -6.12
N GLY A 271 -20.64 7.57 -5.00
CA GLY A 271 -20.34 6.71 -3.87
C GLY A 271 -19.96 7.45 -2.60
N THR A 272 -19.68 6.65 -1.59
CA THR A 272 -19.18 7.12 -0.29
C THR A 272 -18.05 6.23 0.17
N ASP A 273 -16.92 6.85 0.45
CA ASP A 273 -15.77 6.21 1.07
C ASP A 273 -15.67 6.61 2.54
N VAL A 274 -15.42 5.64 3.40
CA VAL A 274 -15.17 5.87 4.81
C VAL A 274 -13.85 5.26 5.20
N ILE A 275 -12.92 6.09 5.65
CA ILE A 275 -11.62 5.65 6.19
C ILE A 275 -11.59 5.94 7.68
N THR A 276 -11.28 4.92 8.47
CA THR A 276 -11.18 5.05 9.92
C THR A 276 -9.80 4.60 10.38
N VAL A 277 -9.12 5.44 11.15
CA VAL A 277 -7.82 5.15 11.73
C VAL A 277 -7.92 5.27 13.25
N THR A 278 -7.66 4.16 13.95
CA THR A 278 -7.64 4.14 15.42
C THR A 278 -6.20 4.09 15.91
N VAL A 279 -5.91 4.99 16.83
CA VAL A 279 -4.69 5.03 17.61
C VAL A 279 -5.02 4.57 19.03
N GLU A 280 -4.21 3.69 19.60
CA GLU A 280 -4.31 3.23 20.96
C GLU A 280 -2.94 3.29 21.63
N GLY A 281 -2.83 4.05 22.71
CA GLY A 281 -1.53 4.41 23.29
C GLY A 281 -0.72 5.24 22.29
N ASP A 282 0.49 4.76 21.99
CA ASP A 282 1.42 5.42 21.08
C ASP A 282 1.44 4.80 19.68
N CYS A 283 0.39 4.06 19.29
CA CYS A 283 0.41 3.28 18.05
C CYS A 283 -0.92 3.30 17.30
N VAL A 284 -0.86 3.25 15.96
CA VAL A 284 -2.03 2.91 15.13
C VAL A 284 -2.34 1.43 15.32
N THR A 285 -3.54 1.11 15.78
CA THR A 285 -3.96 -0.29 15.99
C THR A 285 -4.87 -0.82 14.91
N THR A 286 -5.69 0.03 14.30
CA THR A 286 -6.56 -0.39 13.20
C THR A 286 -6.68 0.68 12.13
N VAL A 287 -6.81 0.22 10.89
CA VAL A 287 -7.23 1.02 9.73
C VAL A 287 -8.35 0.27 9.05
N THR A 288 -9.47 0.94 8.80
CA THR A 288 -10.57 0.38 8.00
C THR A 288 -10.88 1.30 6.83
N TYR A 289 -11.27 0.70 5.74
CA TYR A 289 -11.80 1.39 4.57
C TYR A 289 -13.06 0.68 4.12
N THR A 290 -14.10 1.46 3.86
CA THR A 290 -15.29 0.98 3.18
C THR A 290 -15.62 1.94 2.05
N SER A 291 -15.97 1.38 0.91
CA SER A 291 -16.50 2.12 -0.24
C SER A 291 -17.79 1.46 -0.67
N ASP A 292 -18.84 2.24 -0.75
CA ASP A 292 -20.12 1.84 -1.34
C ASP A 292 -20.38 2.76 -2.53
N TYR A 293 -20.49 2.21 -3.75
CA TYR A 293 -20.63 3.02 -4.96
C TYR A 293 -21.56 2.41 -5.99
N ASN A 294 -22.05 3.27 -6.89
CA ASN A 294 -22.92 2.90 -8.01
C ASN A 294 -22.28 3.35 -9.31
N ILE A 295 -22.32 2.48 -10.31
CA ILE A 295 -21.90 2.76 -11.68
C ILE A 295 -23.15 2.66 -12.58
N THR A 296 -23.40 3.70 -13.36
CA THR A 296 -24.56 3.75 -14.24
C THR A 296 -24.15 4.13 -15.67
N TYR A 297 -24.54 3.29 -16.60
CA TYR A 297 -24.28 3.45 -18.03
C TYR A 297 -25.57 3.92 -18.76
N ALA A 298 -25.41 4.42 -19.96
CA ALA A 298 -26.55 4.68 -20.85
C ALA A 298 -27.32 3.39 -21.20
N ASP A 299 -26.63 2.26 -21.30
CA ASP A 299 -27.20 0.91 -21.32
C ASP A 299 -27.42 0.43 -19.89
N GLU A 300 -28.64 0.56 -19.38
CA GLU A 300 -28.99 0.21 -18.01
C GLU A 300 -28.70 -1.26 -17.65
N SER A 301 -28.56 -2.16 -18.62
CA SER A 301 -28.21 -3.56 -18.38
C SER A 301 -26.77 -3.75 -17.89
N LYS A 302 -25.93 -2.73 -18.02
CA LYS A 302 -24.55 -2.70 -17.54
C LYS A 302 -24.39 -2.06 -16.15
N ASN A 303 -25.47 -1.53 -15.58
CA ASN A 303 -25.41 -0.88 -14.27
C ASN A 303 -25.05 -1.89 -13.17
N TYR A 304 -24.25 -1.46 -12.22
CA TYR A 304 -23.92 -2.27 -11.06
C TYR A 304 -23.66 -1.43 -9.80
N THR A 305 -23.75 -2.09 -8.65
CA THR A 305 -23.30 -1.55 -7.37
C THR A 305 -21.99 -2.22 -6.96
N GLY A 306 -21.06 -1.44 -6.45
CA GLY A 306 -19.82 -1.96 -5.91
C GLY A 306 -19.69 -1.68 -4.43
N LYS A 307 -19.05 -2.61 -3.71
CA LYS A 307 -18.67 -2.43 -2.32
C LYS A 307 -17.24 -2.94 -2.10
N GLU A 308 -16.42 -2.12 -1.49
CA GLU A 308 -15.09 -2.51 -1.02
C GLU A 308 -15.02 -2.42 0.50
N LEU A 309 -14.40 -3.41 1.11
CA LEU A 309 -14.13 -3.44 2.55
C LEU A 309 -12.67 -3.84 2.74
N SER A 310 -11.90 -2.98 3.40
CA SER A 310 -10.53 -3.29 3.83
C SER A 310 -10.41 -3.06 5.32
N GLU A 311 -9.88 -4.05 6.01
CA GLU A 311 -9.66 -4.03 7.46
C GLU A 311 -8.20 -4.41 7.74
N PHE A 312 -7.51 -3.60 8.52
CA PHE A 312 -6.14 -3.84 8.96
C PHE A 312 -6.05 -3.69 10.47
N SER A 313 -5.45 -4.65 11.13
CA SER A 313 -5.08 -4.52 12.54
C SER A 313 -3.58 -4.71 12.72
N PHE A 314 -2.97 -3.85 13.51
CA PHE A 314 -1.52 -3.79 13.68
C PHE A 314 -1.13 -4.18 15.09
N GLY A 315 -0.17 -5.10 15.20
CA GLY A 315 0.55 -5.43 16.41
C GLY A 315 2.03 -5.09 16.24
N TYR A 316 2.67 -4.57 17.27
CA TYR A 316 4.07 -4.12 17.22
C TYR A 316 5.02 -5.18 17.78
N SER A 317 4.79 -6.41 17.36
CA SER A 317 5.66 -7.55 17.63
C SER A 317 5.65 -8.49 16.44
N PHE A 318 6.79 -9.12 16.19
CA PHE A 318 6.94 -10.12 15.14
C PHE A 318 6.24 -11.43 15.53
N ASP A 319 5.41 -11.96 14.65
CA ASP A 319 4.83 -13.29 14.83
C ASP A 319 5.87 -14.38 14.47
N LYS A 320 6.77 -14.61 15.44
CA LYS A 320 7.82 -15.60 15.30
C LYS A 320 7.28 -17.04 15.21
N ALA A 321 6.15 -17.33 15.84
CA ALA A 321 5.56 -18.66 15.84
C ALA A 321 5.14 -19.05 14.42
N THR A 322 4.33 -18.22 13.77
CA THR A 322 3.93 -18.44 12.37
C THR A 322 5.13 -18.44 11.42
N TYR A 323 6.10 -17.54 11.63
CA TYR A 323 7.31 -17.48 10.81
C TYR A 323 8.14 -18.76 10.88
N ASP A 324 8.29 -19.34 12.07
CA ASP A 324 9.06 -20.58 12.26
C ASP A 324 8.33 -21.80 11.65
N GLU A 325 6.99 -21.82 11.68
CA GLU A 325 6.16 -22.85 11.06
C GLU A 325 6.20 -22.81 9.53
N ILE A 326 6.49 -21.67 8.92
CA ILE A 326 6.74 -21.60 7.50
C ILE A 326 8.02 -22.39 7.25
N SER A 327 7.86 -23.71 7.14
CA SER A 327 8.95 -24.57 6.72
C SER A 327 9.31 -24.18 5.30
N VAL A 328 10.52 -23.69 5.15
CA VAL A 328 11.22 -23.84 3.88
C VAL A 328 11.45 -25.36 3.80
N GLU A 329 10.42 -26.11 3.38
CA GLU A 329 10.62 -27.48 3.03
C GLU A 329 11.76 -27.45 2.03
N THR A 330 12.90 -27.89 2.50
CA THR A 330 13.97 -28.29 1.64
C THR A 330 13.40 -29.44 0.86
N ASP A 331 12.73 -29.16 -0.24
CA ASP A 331 12.47 -30.12 -1.26
C ASP A 331 13.87 -30.60 -1.62
N THR A 332 14.24 -31.74 -1.02
CA THR A 332 15.59 -32.32 -1.15
C THR A 332 15.86 -32.80 -2.57
N THR A 333 14.86 -32.64 -3.46
CA THR A 333 14.88 -33.05 -4.85
C THR A 333 14.89 -31.93 -5.86
N GLU A 334 14.53 -30.67 -5.52
CA GLU A 334 14.55 -29.56 -6.47
C GLU A 334 15.51 -28.47 -6.01
N ASN A 335 16.70 -28.56 -6.45
CA ASN A 335 17.75 -27.57 -6.70
C ASN A 335 17.68 -26.28 -5.86
N ARG A 336 18.40 -26.30 -4.74
CA ARG A 336 18.62 -25.16 -3.83
C ARG A 336 19.35 -23.98 -4.50
N TYR A 337 19.99 -24.23 -5.61
CA TYR A 337 20.81 -23.27 -6.31
C TYR A 337 20.24 -23.04 -7.70
N LYS A 338 20.11 -21.79 -8.05
CA LYS A 338 19.61 -21.37 -9.36
C LYS A 338 20.59 -20.38 -9.97
N ALA A 339 20.95 -20.61 -11.21
CA ALA A 339 21.54 -19.56 -11.99
C ALA A 339 20.45 -18.53 -12.34
N ILE A 340 20.75 -17.27 -12.10
CA ILE A 340 19.89 -16.12 -12.49
C ILE A 340 20.27 -15.78 -13.91
N ILE A 341 19.29 -15.76 -14.80
CA ILE A 341 19.48 -15.42 -16.20
C ILE A 341 18.92 -14.04 -16.44
N ARG A 342 19.79 -13.06 -16.72
CA ARG A 342 19.40 -11.71 -17.10
C ARG A 342 19.35 -11.61 -18.62
N LEU A 343 18.21 -11.19 -19.13
CA LEU A 343 17.99 -10.99 -20.58
C LEU A 343 18.12 -9.51 -20.91
N TYR A 344 18.89 -9.24 -21.96
CA TYR A 344 19.07 -7.89 -22.52
C TYR A 344 18.62 -7.90 -23.99
N LEU A 345 17.70 -7.02 -24.35
CA LEU A 345 17.29 -6.82 -25.74
C LEU A 345 17.97 -5.56 -26.29
N ASN A 346 18.78 -5.71 -27.33
CA ASN A 346 19.55 -4.62 -27.94
C ASN A 346 20.30 -3.76 -26.90
N GLY A 347 20.79 -4.41 -25.83
CA GLY A 347 21.57 -3.77 -24.77
C GLY A 347 20.77 -3.26 -23.57
N TYR A 348 19.44 -3.36 -23.58
CA TYR A 348 18.59 -2.92 -22.47
C TYR A 348 17.96 -4.10 -21.74
N ALA A 349 17.86 -4.02 -20.41
CA ALA A 349 17.28 -5.08 -19.60
C ALA A 349 15.83 -5.34 -20.00
N VAL A 350 15.47 -6.60 -20.12
CA VAL A 350 14.12 -7.06 -20.51
C VAL A 350 13.49 -7.81 -19.36
N ASP A 351 14.15 -8.87 -18.90
CA ASP A 351 13.62 -9.76 -17.89
C ASP A 351 14.73 -10.48 -17.13
N VAL A 352 14.34 -11.07 -16.00
CA VAL A 352 15.18 -11.93 -15.20
C VAL A 352 14.44 -13.26 -14.99
N THR A 353 15.00 -14.33 -15.51
CA THR A 353 14.50 -15.69 -15.27
C THR A 353 15.53 -16.51 -14.47
N SER A 354 15.24 -17.72 -14.10
CA SER A 354 16.17 -18.57 -13.37
C SER A 354 16.10 -20.02 -13.82
N VAL A 355 17.24 -20.68 -13.77
CA VAL A 355 17.38 -22.10 -14.08
C VAL A 355 17.97 -22.82 -12.87
N PRO A 356 17.38 -23.95 -12.40
CA PRO A 356 17.97 -24.74 -11.32
C PRO A 356 19.37 -25.21 -11.69
N VAL A 357 20.27 -25.29 -10.70
CA VAL A 357 21.59 -25.93 -10.92
C VAL A 357 21.40 -27.38 -11.38
N GLY A 358 22.06 -27.77 -12.45
CA GLY A 358 21.84 -29.03 -13.16
C GLY A 358 20.70 -28.98 -14.20
N GLY A 359 19.91 -27.91 -14.19
CA GLY A 359 18.87 -27.65 -15.20
C GLY A 359 19.46 -27.09 -16.49
N LYS A 360 18.75 -27.32 -17.59
CA LYS A 360 19.09 -26.78 -18.90
C LYS A 360 18.20 -25.59 -19.22
N LEU A 361 18.79 -24.58 -19.87
CA LEU A 361 18.09 -23.50 -20.56
C LEU A 361 18.40 -23.63 -22.05
N THR A 362 17.37 -23.74 -22.85
CA THR A 362 17.49 -23.82 -24.31
C THR A 362 17.16 -22.48 -24.97
N LEU A 363 17.50 -22.36 -26.25
CA LEU A 363 17.09 -21.20 -27.05
C LEU A 363 15.55 -21.03 -27.08
N ASP A 364 14.81 -22.13 -27.12
CA ASP A 364 13.35 -22.11 -27.12
C ASP A 364 12.78 -21.59 -25.78
N ASP A 365 13.42 -21.94 -24.65
CA ASP A 365 13.04 -21.40 -23.35
C ASP A 365 13.25 -19.87 -23.27
N VAL A 366 14.38 -19.38 -23.82
CA VAL A 366 14.62 -17.93 -23.90
C VAL A 366 13.58 -17.25 -24.80
N LYS A 367 13.27 -17.83 -25.95
CA LYS A 367 12.26 -17.33 -26.85
C LYS A 367 10.86 -17.35 -26.24
N ALA A 368 10.55 -18.36 -25.43
CA ALA A 368 9.26 -18.47 -24.73
C ALA A 368 8.98 -17.28 -23.79
N VAL A 369 10.01 -16.66 -23.20
CA VAL A 369 9.88 -15.45 -22.39
C VAL A 369 9.20 -14.32 -23.19
N PHE A 370 9.42 -14.27 -24.50
CA PHE A 370 8.85 -13.25 -25.39
C PHE A 370 7.50 -13.65 -26.00
N THR A 371 7.07 -14.90 -25.84
CA THR A 371 5.77 -15.40 -26.36
C THR A 371 4.69 -15.48 -25.29
N ASP A 372 5.05 -15.49 -24.01
CA ASP A 372 4.09 -15.58 -22.91
C ASP A 372 3.34 -14.26 -22.75
N LYS A 373 2.13 -14.21 -23.30
CA LYS A 373 1.24 -13.02 -23.23
C LYS A 373 0.65 -12.76 -21.84
N GLN A 374 0.75 -13.73 -20.92
CA GLN A 374 0.24 -13.63 -19.56
C GLN A 374 1.36 -13.48 -18.52
N GLY A 375 2.60 -13.54 -18.94
CA GLY A 375 3.76 -13.41 -18.07
C GLY A 375 3.76 -12.07 -17.32
N THR A 376 4.29 -12.10 -16.13
CA THR A 376 4.54 -10.93 -15.27
C THR A 376 5.58 -9.96 -15.87
N ALA A 377 5.90 -10.10 -17.14
CA ALA A 377 6.85 -9.28 -17.85
C ALA A 377 6.43 -7.80 -17.80
N HIS A 378 7.35 -6.94 -17.43
CA HIS A 378 7.17 -5.49 -17.40
C HIS A 378 7.12 -4.86 -18.79
N TRP A 379 6.99 -5.65 -19.83
CA TRP A 379 7.03 -5.26 -21.24
C TRP A 379 6.01 -6.07 -22.04
N LEU A 380 5.57 -5.51 -23.16
CA LEU A 380 4.61 -6.09 -24.08
C LEU A 380 5.25 -6.21 -25.47
N VAL A 381 5.15 -7.39 -26.08
CA VAL A 381 5.50 -7.61 -27.47
C VAL A 381 4.23 -7.74 -28.29
N VAL A 382 4.08 -6.90 -29.30
CA VAL A 382 3.00 -6.97 -30.29
C VAL A 382 3.54 -7.72 -31.50
N ASP A 383 2.76 -8.62 -32.08
CA ASP A 383 3.17 -9.51 -33.18
C ASP A 383 4.31 -10.46 -32.79
N ASN A 384 4.09 -11.20 -31.71
CA ASN A 384 5.09 -12.06 -31.07
C ASN A 384 5.74 -13.09 -32.00
N ASP A 385 4.98 -13.71 -32.92
CA ASP A 385 5.50 -14.80 -33.76
C ASP A 385 6.54 -14.30 -34.74
N GLU A 386 6.30 -13.14 -35.37
CA GLU A 386 7.27 -12.49 -36.25
C GLU A 386 8.50 -12.04 -35.48
N PHE A 387 8.30 -11.35 -34.34
CA PHE A 387 9.38 -10.87 -33.49
C PHE A 387 10.30 -12.03 -33.06
N VAL A 388 9.72 -13.11 -32.52
CA VAL A 388 10.46 -14.28 -32.03
C VAL A 388 11.22 -14.98 -33.14
N SER A 389 10.68 -15.02 -34.37
CA SER A 389 11.35 -15.62 -35.52
C SER A 389 12.66 -14.93 -35.91
N GLN A 390 12.77 -13.63 -35.61
CA GLN A 390 13.91 -12.78 -35.93
C GLN A 390 14.92 -12.64 -34.79
N MET A 391 14.61 -13.16 -33.61
CA MET A 391 15.49 -13.07 -32.45
C MET A 391 16.75 -13.90 -32.62
N GLN A 392 17.89 -13.29 -32.35
CA GLN A 392 19.17 -13.93 -32.16
C GLN A 392 19.62 -13.75 -30.72
N VAL A 393 20.08 -14.82 -30.10
CA VAL A 393 20.51 -14.83 -28.69
C VAL A 393 22.00 -15.14 -28.62
N TYR A 394 22.71 -14.40 -27.79
CA TYR A 394 24.16 -14.49 -27.63
C TYR A 394 24.55 -14.61 -26.16
N THR A 395 25.70 -15.19 -25.91
CA THR A 395 26.28 -15.31 -24.57
C THR A 395 27.19 -14.13 -24.20
N ASP A 396 27.51 -13.26 -25.15
CA ASP A 396 28.34 -12.09 -24.97
C ASP A 396 27.68 -10.82 -25.51
N LYS A 397 28.03 -9.68 -24.90
CA LYS A 397 27.46 -8.37 -25.23
C LYS A 397 27.79 -7.90 -26.65
N GLU A 398 28.91 -8.34 -27.19
CA GLU A 398 29.38 -8.02 -28.54
C GLU A 398 28.67 -8.84 -29.62
N ALA A 399 27.78 -9.76 -29.22
CA ALA A 399 27.00 -10.64 -30.09
C ALA A 399 27.86 -11.47 -31.04
N THR A 400 28.94 -12.02 -30.51
CA THR A 400 29.89 -12.83 -31.29
C THR A 400 29.69 -14.33 -31.12
N THR A 401 29.14 -14.77 -29.98
CA THR A 401 28.96 -16.18 -29.61
C THR A 401 27.47 -16.50 -29.51
N PRO A 402 26.89 -17.15 -30.52
CA PRO A 402 25.47 -17.54 -30.50
C PRO A 402 25.17 -18.47 -29.33
N PHE A 403 24.06 -18.19 -28.65
CA PHE A 403 23.53 -19.04 -27.61
C PHE A 403 22.75 -20.22 -28.23
N VAL A 404 23.01 -21.42 -27.74
CA VAL A 404 22.28 -22.62 -28.14
C VAL A 404 21.56 -23.22 -26.95
N GLU A 405 22.33 -23.62 -25.95
CA GLU A 405 21.85 -24.10 -24.66
C GLU A 405 22.90 -23.85 -23.58
N LEU A 406 22.49 -23.80 -22.33
CA LEU A 406 23.38 -23.84 -21.20
C LEU A 406 22.86 -24.84 -20.16
N THR A 407 23.77 -25.39 -19.36
CA THR A 407 23.43 -26.09 -18.13
C THR A 407 23.95 -25.25 -16.98
N ALA A 408 23.07 -24.92 -16.04
CA ALA A 408 23.46 -24.15 -14.86
C ALA A 408 24.32 -25.04 -13.95
N GLU A 409 25.62 -24.74 -13.82
CA GLU A 409 26.54 -25.57 -13.03
C GLU A 409 26.60 -25.13 -11.56
N ARG A 410 26.24 -23.87 -11.29
CA ARG A 410 26.32 -23.25 -9.98
C ARG A 410 25.33 -22.08 -9.84
N ASP A 411 25.22 -21.57 -8.62
CA ASP A 411 24.51 -20.34 -8.29
C ASP A 411 25.32 -19.15 -8.80
N GLU A 412 24.93 -18.61 -9.95
CA GLU A 412 25.59 -17.49 -10.61
C GLU A 412 24.60 -16.66 -11.42
N THR A 413 24.98 -15.43 -11.75
CA THR A 413 24.23 -14.60 -12.70
C THR A 413 24.82 -14.75 -14.08
N ILE A 414 24.01 -15.21 -15.04
CA ILE A 414 24.35 -15.35 -16.44
C ILE A 414 23.60 -14.29 -17.24
N CYS A 415 24.31 -13.50 -18.04
CA CYS A 415 23.71 -12.53 -18.92
C CYS A 415 23.58 -13.13 -20.32
N LEU A 416 22.38 -13.08 -20.89
CA LEU A 416 22.11 -13.43 -22.30
C LEU A 416 21.66 -12.16 -23.03
N TYR A 417 22.22 -11.98 -24.21
CA TYR A 417 22.00 -10.82 -25.05
C TYR A 417 21.15 -11.20 -26.26
N VAL A 418 19.95 -10.65 -26.29
CA VAL A 418 18.99 -10.86 -27.35
C VAL A 418 19.10 -9.68 -28.31
N GLN A 419 19.27 -9.98 -29.59
CA GLN A 419 19.27 -8.97 -30.63
C GLN A 419 18.16 -9.24 -31.64
N ILE A 420 17.55 -8.16 -32.08
CA ILE A 420 16.71 -8.15 -33.25
C ILE A 420 17.35 -7.15 -34.22
N SER A 421 17.74 -7.64 -35.41
CA SER A 421 18.57 -6.87 -36.33
C SER A 421 17.82 -6.30 -37.53
N ALA A 422 16.65 -6.86 -37.83
CA ALA A 422 15.82 -6.41 -38.96
C ALA A 422 14.39 -6.92 -38.76
N ALA A 423 13.43 -6.18 -39.31
CA ALA A 423 12.09 -6.72 -39.52
C ALA A 423 12.05 -7.39 -40.90
N THR A 424 11.34 -8.51 -41.00
CA THR A 424 11.03 -9.10 -42.33
C THR A 424 9.79 -8.44 -42.91
N ASP A 425 9.55 -8.67 -44.20
CA ASP A 425 8.32 -8.30 -44.88
C ASP A 425 7.94 -6.81 -44.87
N GLY A 426 8.96 -5.93 -44.82
CA GLY A 426 8.74 -4.51 -44.95
C GLY A 426 8.27 -3.81 -43.66
N ASN A 427 8.34 -4.46 -42.50
CA ASN A 427 8.09 -3.85 -41.21
C ASN A 427 9.32 -3.16 -40.60
N ALA A 428 9.12 -2.40 -39.54
CA ALA A 428 10.17 -1.91 -38.63
C ALA A 428 9.78 -2.17 -37.17
N TRP A 429 10.75 -2.42 -36.32
CA TRP A 429 10.52 -2.63 -34.91
C TRP A 429 10.82 -1.38 -34.09
N VAL A 430 9.95 -1.06 -33.15
CA VAL A 430 10.14 0.01 -32.17
C VAL A 430 10.25 -0.60 -30.79
N ILE A 431 11.39 -0.38 -30.14
CA ILE A 431 11.69 -0.83 -28.78
C ILE A 431 11.55 0.38 -27.84
N ASN A 432 10.54 0.39 -27.00
CA ASN A 432 10.31 1.45 -26.03
C ASN A 432 10.99 1.11 -24.69
N VAL A 433 11.84 1.99 -24.23
CA VAL A 433 12.70 1.83 -23.06
C VAL A 433 12.40 2.92 -22.04
N THR A 434 12.16 2.53 -20.79
CA THR A 434 11.91 3.45 -19.68
C THR A 434 12.85 3.15 -18.51
N PRO A 435 12.95 4.05 -17.51
CA PRO A 435 13.60 3.73 -16.24
C PRO A 435 12.92 2.54 -15.55
N SER A 436 13.70 1.73 -14.86
CA SER A 436 13.19 0.64 -14.01
C SER A 436 12.21 1.18 -12.97
N ARG A 437 11.09 0.48 -12.75
CA ARG A 437 10.11 0.83 -11.72
C ARG A 437 10.69 0.76 -10.29
N GLY A 438 11.79 0.07 -10.09
CA GLY A 438 12.45 -0.07 -8.80
C GLY A 438 13.41 1.06 -8.44
N GLY A 439 13.46 2.15 -9.21
CA GLY A 439 14.35 3.31 -8.94
C GLY A 439 15.83 3.02 -9.11
N THR A 440 16.20 1.95 -9.81
CA THR A 440 17.56 1.71 -10.27
C THR A 440 17.81 2.56 -11.52
N ASP A 441 19.06 3.01 -11.72
CA ASP A 441 19.48 3.75 -12.93
C ASP A 441 19.41 2.88 -14.22
N GLU A 442 18.94 1.64 -14.10
CA GLU A 442 18.85 0.70 -15.20
C GLU A 442 17.61 1.01 -16.07
N LEU A 443 17.83 1.12 -17.38
CA LEU A 443 16.76 1.26 -18.37
C LEU A 443 16.25 -0.13 -18.75
N VAL A 444 14.92 -0.27 -18.83
CA VAL A 444 14.25 -1.53 -19.16
C VAL A 444 13.35 -1.37 -20.37
N VAL A 445 13.26 -2.43 -21.18
CA VAL A 445 12.32 -2.49 -22.30
C VAL A 445 10.91 -2.68 -21.75
N ASN A 446 9.96 -1.84 -22.17
CA ASN A 446 8.57 -1.96 -21.76
C ASN A 446 7.65 -2.47 -22.87
N ILE A 447 7.87 -2.00 -24.08
CA ILE A 447 7.03 -2.35 -25.23
C ILE A 447 7.90 -2.52 -26.47
N VAL A 448 7.67 -3.61 -27.20
CA VAL A 448 8.19 -3.81 -28.55
C VAL A 448 6.99 -3.86 -29.49
N GLN A 449 7.01 -3.03 -30.53
CA GLN A 449 5.89 -2.89 -31.47
C GLN A 449 6.38 -2.87 -32.92
N GLY A 450 5.61 -3.49 -33.80
CA GLY A 450 5.75 -3.27 -35.25
C GLY A 450 5.20 -1.90 -35.67
N CYS A 451 5.78 -1.29 -36.68
CA CYS A 451 5.25 -0.07 -37.28
C CYS A 451 4.02 -0.34 -38.14
N MET A 452 3.06 0.59 -38.12
CA MET A 452 1.87 0.46 -38.95
C MET A 452 2.16 0.94 -40.38
N HIS A 453 1.78 0.12 -41.39
CA HIS A 453 1.78 0.52 -42.76
C HIS A 453 0.68 1.52 -43.05
N GLN A 454 1.03 2.63 -43.71
CA GLN A 454 0.05 3.57 -44.26
C GLN A 454 -0.41 3.11 -45.66
N GLN A 455 -1.53 3.66 -46.13
CA GLN A 455 -2.07 3.33 -47.45
C GLN A 455 -1.11 3.67 -48.63
N ASP A 456 -0.15 4.56 -48.39
CA ASP A 456 0.90 4.94 -49.34
C ASP A 456 2.19 4.11 -49.23
N GLY A 457 2.18 3.06 -48.38
CA GLY A 457 3.30 2.14 -48.17
C GLY A 457 4.37 2.64 -47.22
N ARG A 458 4.18 3.81 -46.57
CA ARG A 458 5.12 4.30 -45.56
C ARG A 458 4.90 3.62 -44.23
N LEU A 459 5.99 3.38 -43.50
CA LEU A 459 5.95 2.87 -42.12
C LEU A 459 5.91 4.03 -41.15
N THR A 460 4.86 4.09 -40.36
CA THR A 460 4.71 5.16 -39.36
C THR A 460 4.57 4.62 -37.97
N TYR A 461 5.07 5.39 -37.02
CA TYR A 461 4.91 5.15 -35.57
C TYR A 461 4.45 6.45 -34.93
N ASN A 462 3.34 6.38 -34.22
CA ASN A 462 2.85 7.51 -33.44
C ASN A 462 3.21 7.29 -31.96
N PRO A 463 4.21 8.02 -31.39
CA PRO A 463 4.60 7.90 -29.99
C PRO A 463 3.55 8.48 -29.04
N GLY A 464 2.63 9.32 -29.52
CA GLY A 464 1.58 9.99 -28.72
C GLY A 464 1.02 9.08 -27.65
N ASN A 465 0.04 8.95 -27.07
CA ASN A 465 -0.55 8.18 -25.96
C ASN A 465 -0.06 6.73 -25.71
N ARG A 466 1.06 6.29 -26.30
CA ARG A 466 1.58 4.93 -26.19
C ARG A 466 2.28 4.66 -24.85
N MET A 467 2.80 5.71 -24.21
CA MET A 467 3.52 5.62 -22.95
C MET A 467 2.94 6.65 -21.95
N PRO A 468 1.74 6.42 -21.40
CA PRO A 468 1.11 7.36 -20.47
C PRO A 468 1.98 7.59 -19.23
N GLY A 469 2.18 8.87 -18.86
CA GLY A 469 3.04 9.25 -17.72
C GLY A 469 4.53 9.29 -18.04
N TYR A 470 4.91 9.17 -19.33
CA TYR A 470 6.30 9.29 -19.77
C TYR A 470 6.45 10.33 -20.87
N THR A 471 7.63 10.92 -20.94
CA THR A 471 8.04 11.87 -21.98
C THR A 471 9.15 11.25 -22.82
N LEU A 472 9.03 11.30 -24.15
CA LEU A 472 10.07 10.83 -25.06
C LEU A 472 11.30 11.75 -24.98
N VAL A 473 12.50 11.19 -24.77
CA VAL A 473 13.74 11.95 -24.65
C VAL A 473 14.74 11.68 -25.78
N SER A 474 14.72 10.49 -26.39
CA SER A 474 15.56 10.22 -27.54
C SER A 474 14.99 9.14 -28.45
N VAL A 475 15.39 9.20 -29.71
CA VAL A 475 15.19 8.16 -30.74
C VAL A 475 16.57 7.81 -31.27
N ASP A 476 16.95 6.54 -31.22
CA ASP A 476 18.25 6.02 -31.69
C ASP A 476 19.47 6.82 -31.16
N GLY A 477 19.38 7.27 -29.89
CA GLY A 477 20.41 8.08 -29.24
C GLY A 477 20.39 9.56 -29.62
N VAL A 478 19.51 9.99 -30.52
CA VAL A 478 19.33 11.41 -30.88
C VAL A 478 18.25 12.02 -29.97
N ALA A 479 18.61 13.05 -29.23
CA ALA A 479 17.67 13.74 -28.32
C ALA A 479 16.50 14.33 -29.12
N THR A 480 15.28 14.08 -28.62
CA THR A 480 14.05 14.60 -29.22
C THR A 480 13.00 14.83 -28.12
N THR A 481 12.10 15.78 -28.38
CA THR A 481 10.95 16.06 -27.51
C THR A 481 9.64 16.01 -28.29
N THR A 482 9.70 15.58 -29.56
CA THR A 482 8.49 15.53 -30.39
C THR A 482 7.65 14.31 -30.08
N SER A 483 6.33 14.50 -30.05
CA SER A 483 5.33 13.45 -30.03
C SER A 483 4.69 13.23 -31.41
N ASP A 484 5.24 13.85 -32.45
CA ASP A 484 4.73 13.74 -33.80
C ASP A 484 4.90 12.32 -34.37
N VAL A 485 4.11 11.99 -35.37
CA VAL A 485 4.22 10.73 -36.10
C VAL A 485 5.60 10.64 -36.75
N MET A 486 6.30 9.55 -36.49
CA MET A 486 7.61 9.25 -37.09
C MET A 486 7.46 8.33 -38.26
N GLU A 487 8.32 8.50 -39.28
CA GLU A 487 8.42 7.60 -40.43
C GLU A 487 9.73 6.82 -40.30
N PHE A 488 9.66 5.52 -40.55
CA PHE A 488 10.81 4.61 -40.49
C PHE A 488 10.97 3.84 -41.78
N GLU A 489 12.17 3.43 -42.08
CA GLU A 489 12.47 2.59 -43.24
C GLU A 489 12.17 1.11 -42.93
N PRO A 490 11.67 0.35 -43.91
CA PRO A 490 11.49 -1.08 -43.80
C PRO A 490 12.78 -1.82 -43.42
N GLY A 491 12.66 -2.82 -42.57
CA GLY A 491 13.79 -3.64 -42.12
C GLY A 491 14.66 -3.01 -41.03
N THR A 492 14.19 -1.94 -40.38
CA THR A 492 14.95 -1.24 -39.37
C THR A 492 14.44 -1.56 -37.96
N VAL A 493 15.29 -1.30 -36.95
CA VAL A 493 14.98 -1.38 -35.52
C VAL A 493 15.30 -0.05 -34.87
N HIS A 494 14.33 0.52 -34.18
CA HIS A 494 14.44 1.84 -33.55
C HIS A 494 14.26 1.74 -32.05
N ILE A 495 15.08 2.48 -31.31
CA ILE A 495 15.07 2.51 -29.84
C ILE A 495 14.59 3.88 -29.38
N LEU A 496 13.45 3.91 -28.72
CA LEU A 496 12.84 5.10 -28.12
C LEU A 496 13.05 5.08 -26.62
N ILE A 497 13.75 6.10 -26.09
CA ILE A 497 13.99 6.23 -24.66
C ILE A 497 13.04 7.27 -24.08
N TRP A 498 12.38 6.88 -22.99
CA TRP A 498 11.39 7.67 -22.29
C TRP A 498 11.87 7.96 -20.87
N THR A 499 11.39 9.04 -20.26
CA THR A 499 11.57 9.37 -18.84
C THR A 499 10.21 9.60 -18.21
N ALA A 500 10.13 9.45 -16.89
CA ALA A 500 8.91 9.80 -16.17
C ALA A 500 8.60 11.29 -16.37
N ALA A 501 7.31 11.60 -16.65
CA ALA A 501 6.83 12.95 -16.92
C ALA A 501 6.82 13.83 -15.67
#